data_86bc88958279b23c74877835959da477
#
_entry.id   86bc88958279b23c74877835959da477
#
_cell.length_a   1.000
_cell.length_b   1.000
_cell.length_c   1.000
_cell.angle_alpha   90.00
_cell.angle_beta   90.00
_cell.angle_gamma   90.00
#
_symmetry.space_group_name_H-M   'P 1'
#
loop_
_entity.id
_entity.type
_entity.pdbx_description
1 polymer ?
#
loop_
_entity_poly.entity_id
_entity_poly.type
_entity_poly.pdbx_seq_one_letter_code
_entity_poly.pdbx_strand_id
1 'polypeptide(L)'
;MSRLLFLNKCKASENMNPIIEKRIGNNIRMLREKQNMTQELLAAKMQLGGCDITRSAIAKIEVGQRHLYPDEIVLIKEILGISYDEIFLI
;
A
#
# COMPACT_ATOMS: atom_id res chain seq x y z
N MET A 1 10.37 12.62 -19.03
CA MET A 1 11.20 13.57 -18.31
C MET A 1 11.03 13.47 -16.82
N SER A 2 9.87 13.79 -16.30
CA SER A 2 9.66 13.69 -14.86
C SER A 2 9.88 12.28 -14.36
N ARG A 3 9.58 11.30 -15.18
CA ARG A 3 9.81 9.91 -14.83
C ARG A 3 11.30 9.61 -14.59
N LEU A 4 12.14 10.15 -15.46
CA LEU A 4 13.57 9.93 -15.32
C LEU A 4 14.11 10.59 -14.05
N LEU A 5 13.66 11.81 -13.79
CA LEU A 5 14.05 12.50 -12.57
C LEU A 5 13.60 11.76 -11.33
N PHE A 6 12.39 11.21 -11.38
CA PHE A 6 11.87 10.43 -10.28
C PHE A 6 12.74 9.20 -10.00
N LEU A 7 13.11 8.48 -11.05
CA LEU A 7 13.95 7.29 -10.89
C LEU A 7 15.30 7.65 -10.32
N ASN A 8 15.88 8.78 -10.72
CA ASN A 8 17.14 9.23 -10.18
C ASN A 8 17.03 9.50 -8.70
N LYS A 9 15.93 10.14 -8.29
CA LYS A 9 15.69 10.39 -6.87
C LYS A 9 15.60 9.10 -6.09
N CYS A 10 14.89 8.13 -6.59
CA CYS A 10 14.74 6.86 -5.92
C CYS A 10 16.08 6.15 -5.78
N LYS A 11 16.92 6.24 -6.79
CA LYS A 11 18.24 5.59 -6.75
C LYS A 11 19.16 6.29 -5.77
N ALA A 12 19.05 7.58 -5.64
CA ALA A 12 19.88 8.34 -4.74
C ALA A 12 19.49 8.13 -3.29
N SER A 13 18.26 7.75 -3.05
CA SER A 13 17.75 7.55 -1.70
C SER A 13 17.72 6.06 -1.39
N GLU A 14 18.29 5.69 -0.26
CA GLU A 14 18.19 4.32 0.23
C GLU A 14 16.92 4.11 1.02
N ASN A 15 16.15 5.17 1.24
CA ASN A 15 14.92 5.14 1.98
C ASN A 15 13.74 5.14 1.01
N MET A 16 12.58 4.71 1.50
CA MET A 16 11.38 4.78 0.70
C MET A 16 11.04 6.24 0.38
N ASN A 17 10.37 6.46 -0.73
CA ASN A 17 9.93 7.79 -1.13
C ASN A 17 8.64 8.12 -0.37
N PRO A 18 8.67 9.06 0.58
CA PRO A 18 7.51 9.31 1.44
C PRO A 18 6.30 9.84 0.69
N ILE A 19 6.50 10.56 -0.40
CA ILE A 19 5.39 11.09 -1.18
C ILE A 19 4.64 9.97 -1.87
N ILE A 20 5.37 9.07 -2.51
CA ILE A 20 4.80 7.93 -3.24
C ILE A 20 4.15 6.97 -2.26
N GLU A 21 4.85 6.63 -1.17
CA GLU A 21 4.32 5.70 -0.18
C GLU A 21 3.03 6.22 0.43
N LYS A 22 2.98 7.52 0.70
CA LYS A 22 1.78 8.12 1.28
C LYS A 22 0.61 8.08 0.29
N ARG A 23 0.87 8.31 -0.99
CA ARG A 23 -0.18 8.26 -2.00
C ARG A 23 -0.72 6.86 -2.18
N ILE A 24 0.15 5.88 -2.25
CA ILE A 24 -0.26 4.49 -2.36
C ILE A 24 -1.05 4.08 -1.12
N GLY A 25 -0.56 4.42 0.05
CA GLY A 25 -1.24 4.12 1.30
C GLY A 25 -2.62 4.74 1.37
N ASN A 26 -2.73 5.99 0.94
CA ASN A 26 -4.02 6.68 0.93
C ASN A 26 -4.99 6.04 -0.05
N ASN A 27 -4.49 5.60 -1.21
CA ASN A 27 -5.33 4.89 -2.17
C ASN A 27 -5.89 3.61 -1.56
N ILE A 28 -5.05 2.85 -0.89
CA ILE A 28 -5.46 1.61 -0.21
C ILE A 28 -6.52 1.91 0.83
N ARG A 29 -6.30 2.95 1.63
CA ARG A 29 -7.27 3.35 2.65
C ARG A 29 -8.62 3.69 2.05
N MET A 30 -8.64 4.49 0.99
CA MET A 30 -9.89 4.90 0.35
C MET A 30 -10.62 3.71 -0.24
N LEU A 31 -9.88 2.79 -0.90
CA LEU A 31 -10.48 1.60 -1.48
C LEU A 31 -11.04 0.68 -0.41
N ARG A 32 -10.33 0.56 0.71
CA ARG A 32 -10.79 -0.22 1.85
C ARG A 32 -12.06 0.36 2.45
N GLU A 33 -12.05 1.66 2.72
CA GLU A 33 -13.20 2.35 3.33
C GLU A 33 -14.43 2.32 2.42
N LYS A 34 -14.20 2.37 1.13
CA LYS A 34 -15.29 2.29 0.16
C LYS A 34 -16.04 0.98 0.26
N GLN A 35 -15.40 -0.07 0.74
CA GLN A 35 -16.00 -1.38 0.94
C GLN A 35 -16.43 -1.60 2.39
N ASN A 36 -16.43 -0.56 3.20
CA ASN A 36 -16.77 -0.64 4.62
C ASN A 36 -15.92 -1.66 5.37
N MET A 37 -14.66 -1.78 4.98
CA MET A 37 -13.74 -2.73 5.60
C MET A 37 -12.84 -2.01 6.59
N THR A 38 -12.76 -2.53 7.81
CA THR A 38 -11.87 -1.96 8.82
C THR A 38 -10.43 -2.41 8.58
N GLN A 39 -9.48 -1.70 9.20
CA GLN A 39 -8.07 -2.10 9.15
C GLN A 39 -7.89 -3.49 9.77
N GLU A 40 -8.64 -3.76 10.84
CA GLU A 40 -8.58 -5.06 11.50
C GLU A 40 -9.04 -6.18 10.58
N LEU A 41 -10.12 -5.95 9.85
CA LEU A 41 -10.63 -6.96 8.93
C LEU A 41 -9.65 -7.20 7.78
N LEU A 42 -9.07 -6.14 7.23
CA LEU A 42 -8.08 -6.29 6.19
C LEU A 42 -6.88 -7.09 6.69
N ALA A 43 -6.40 -6.79 7.90
CA ALA A 43 -5.30 -7.53 8.48
C ALA A 43 -5.65 -9.01 8.65
N ALA A 44 -6.86 -9.29 9.14
CA ALA A 44 -7.30 -10.67 9.34
C ALA A 44 -7.35 -11.44 8.02
N LYS A 45 -7.87 -10.81 6.97
CA LYS A 45 -7.94 -11.45 5.65
C LYS A 45 -6.54 -11.68 5.07
N MET A 46 -5.62 -10.75 5.29
CA MET A 46 -4.24 -10.91 4.83
C MET A 46 -3.55 -12.05 5.57
N GLN A 47 -3.79 -12.17 6.87
CA GLN A 47 -3.22 -13.26 7.65
C GLN A 47 -3.75 -14.61 7.17
N LEU A 48 -5.02 -14.70 6.85
CA LEU A 48 -5.59 -15.92 6.26
C LEU A 48 -4.96 -16.24 4.91
N GLY A 49 -4.53 -15.23 4.18
CA GLY A 49 -3.83 -15.41 2.92
C GLY A 49 -2.34 -15.71 3.05
N GLY A 50 -1.87 -15.89 4.27
CA GLY A 50 -0.48 -16.25 4.52
C GLY A 50 0.45 -15.09 4.79
N CYS A 51 -0.08 -13.89 4.91
CA CYS A 51 0.72 -12.69 5.17
C CYS A 51 0.58 -12.28 6.63
N ASP A 52 1.66 -12.37 7.38
CA ASP A 52 1.65 -12.04 8.80
C ASP A 52 1.80 -10.54 8.99
N ILE A 53 0.69 -9.84 8.87
CA ILE A 53 0.64 -8.39 9.00
C ILE A 53 -0.36 -8.01 10.08
N THR A 54 -0.03 -6.98 10.86
CA THR A 54 -0.90 -6.52 11.93
C THR A 54 -1.72 -5.32 11.51
N ARG A 55 -2.80 -5.05 12.25
CA ARG A 55 -3.57 -3.83 12.05
C ARG A 55 -2.69 -2.59 12.15
N SER A 56 -1.78 -2.59 13.11
CA SER A 56 -0.85 -1.46 13.30
C SER A 56 0.01 -1.22 12.06
N ALA A 57 0.48 -2.30 11.44
CA ALA A 57 1.27 -2.19 10.22
C ALA A 57 0.44 -1.62 9.07
N ILE A 58 -0.81 -2.05 8.95
CA ILE A 58 -1.71 -1.51 7.93
C ILE A 58 -1.93 -0.02 8.16
N ALA A 59 -2.15 0.39 9.40
CA ALA A 59 -2.33 1.80 9.72
C ALA A 59 -1.12 2.62 9.28
N LYS A 60 0.09 2.09 9.50
CA LYS A 60 1.32 2.79 9.10
C LYS A 60 1.49 2.83 7.59
N ILE A 61 1.11 1.77 6.89
CA ILE A 61 1.12 1.75 5.42
C ILE A 61 0.22 2.85 4.89
N GLU A 62 -0.97 2.97 5.45
CA GLU A 62 -1.98 3.92 4.93
C GLU A 62 -1.58 5.38 5.10
N VAL A 63 -0.71 5.68 6.04
CA VAL A 63 -0.21 7.04 6.22
C VAL A 63 1.22 7.23 5.68
N GLY A 64 1.77 6.22 5.03
CA GLY A 64 3.07 6.33 4.38
C GLY A 64 4.25 6.17 5.32
N GLN A 65 4.04 5.59 6.50
CA GLN A 65 5.11 5.39 7.48
C GLN A 65 5.74 4.03 7.43
N ARG A 66 5.19 3.11 6.64
CA ARG A 66 5.73 1.78 6.48
C ARG A 66 5.71 1.40 5.01
N HIS A 67 6.81 0.81 4.57
CA HIS A 67 6.93 0.34 3.20
C HIS A 67 5.96 -0.82 2.93
N LEU A 68 5.44 -0.86 1.71
CA LEU A 68 4.52 -1.90 1.26
C LEU A 68 5.27 -2.87 0.37
N TYR A 69 5.31 -4.13 0.77
CA TYR A 69 6.05 -5.15 0.04
C TYR A 69 5.22 -5.76 -1.09
N PRO A 70 5.87 -6.31 -2.13
CA PRO A 70 5.15 -6.82 -3.30
C PRO A 70 4.11 -7.89 -2.99
N ASP A 71 4.40 -8.82 -2.10
CA ASP A 71 3.44 -9.86 -1.74
C ASP A 71 2.23 -9.27 -1.03
N GLU A 72 2.44 -8.22 -0.25
CA GLU A 72 1.34 -7.51 0.40
C GLU A 72 0.46 -6.81 -0.63
N ILE A 73 1.08 -6.23 -1.65
CA ILE A 73 0.35 -5.54 -2.72
C ILE A 73 -0.57 -6.52 -3.45
N VAL A 74 -0.03 -7.67 -3.83
CA VAL A 74 -0.81 -8.69 -4.54
C VAL A 74 -2.00 -9.12 -3.70
N LEU A 75 -1.78 -9.37 -2.43
CA LEU A 75 -2.83 -9.85 -1.54
C LEU A 75 -3.91 -8.80 -1.31
N ILE A 76 -3.51 -7.55 -1.10
CA ILE A 76 -4.46 -6.45 -0.95
C ILE A 76 -5.31 -6.30 -2.20
N LYS A 77 -4.68 -6.37 -3.35
CA LYS A 77 -5.39 -6.30 -4.63
C LYS A 77 -6.46 -7.38 -4.72
N GLU A 78 -6.13 -8.60 -4.33
CA GLU A 78 -7.07 -9.71 -4.40
C GLU A 78 -8.19 -9.57 -3.37
N ILE A 79 -7.84 -9.19 -2.16
CA ILE A 79 -8.83 -9.05 -1.08
C ILE A 79 -9.83 -7.96 -1.40
N LEU A 80 -9.37 -6.83 -1.91
CA LEU A 80 -10.23 -5.70 -2.24
C LEU A 80 -10.90 -5.83 -3.60
N GLY A 81 -10.45 -6.77 -4.43
CA GLY A 81 -11.03 -6.99 -5.76
C GLY A 81 -10.83 -5.79 -6.67
N ILE A 82 -9.68 -5.17 -6.61
CA ILE A 82 -9.36 -3.96 -7.35
C ILE A 82 -8.23 -4.22 -8.34
N SER A 83 -7.94 -3.24 -9.18
CA SER A 83 -6.82 -3.33 -10.11
C SER A 83 -5.57 -2.75 -9.49
N TYR A 84 -4.41 -3.13 -10.04
CA TYR A 84 -3.15 -2.52 -9.61
C TYR A 84 -3.13 -1.03 -9.93
N ASP A 85 -3.76 -0.63 -11.03
CA ASP A 85 -3.83 0.78 -11.40
C ASP A 85 -4.49 1.61 -10.31
N GLU A 86 -5.53 1.07 -9.68
CA GLU A 86 -6.21 1.77 -8.60
C GLU A 86 -5.31 1.97 -7.39
N ILE A 87 -4.43 1.01 -7.12
CA ILE A 87 -3.49 1.12 -6.01
C ILE A 87 -2.41 2.17 -6.32
N PHE A 88 -1.92 2.17 -7.55
CA PHE A 88 -0.75 2.98 -7.92
C PHE A 88 -1.08 4.31 -8.58
N LEU A 89 -2.35 4.68 -8.63
CA LEU A 89 -2.75 5.96 -9.22
C LEU A 89 -2.18 7.12 -8.41
N ILE A 90 -1.28 7.87 -9.02
CA ILE A 90 -0.55 8.96 -8.35
C ILE A 90 -0.86 10.34 -8.92
#